data_5630cc7ef90d3ed56f2e77b78e764cff
#
_entry.id   5630cc7ef90d3ed56f2e77b78e764cff
#
_cell.length_a   1.000
_cell.length_b   1.000
_cell.length_c   1.000
_cell.angle_alpha   90.00
_cell.angle_beta   90.00
_cell.angle_gamma   90.00
#
_symmetry.space_group_name_H-M   'P 1'
#
loop_
_entity.id
_entity.type
_entity.pdbx_description
1 polymer ?
#
loop_
_entity_poly.entity_id
_entity_poly.type
_entity_poly.pdbx_seq_one_letter_code
_entity_poly.pdbx_strand_id
1 'polypeptide(L)'
;MLKRSAKTGTSQTYHDAEVSTVKGSLTRGSSEQILTKNEMIIFQLLLDRIGEIVTRDELMTALWDNDEFVNDNALSVNISRLRGKLAELGYPDAIETRKKQGYVLK
;
A
#
# COMPACT_ATOMS: atom_id res chain seq x y z
N MET A 1 0.48 22.76 16.85
CA MET A 1 0.54 22.36 16.49
C MET A 1 0.96 21.99 15.93
N LEU A 2 0.97 21.97 15.77
CA LEU A 2 1.12 21.62 15.10
C LEU A 2 1.66 20.91 14.61
N LYS A 3 1.81 20.73 14.50
CA LYS A 3 2.01 19.99 13.99
C LYS A 3 2.21 19.43 13.25
N ARG A 4 2.18 19.44 13.00
CA ARG A 4 2.04 18.78 12.25
C ARG A 4 2.23 18.72 11.33
N SER A 5 2.24 19.11 11.23
CA SER A 5 2.21 19.03 10.34
C SER A 5 2.77 18.99 9.60
N ALA A 6 2.83 19.39 9.81
CA ALA A 6 3.31 19.58 8.99
C ALA A 6 4.08 18.92 8.39
N LYS A 7 4.13 18.45 8.27
CA LYS A 7 4.71 17.89 7.48
C LYS A 7 4.42 17.92 6.33
N THR A 8 4.50 18.43 6.06
CA THR A 8 4.17 18.64 4.80
C THR A 8 3.90 17.45 4.02
N GLY A 9 3.02 16.71 4.36
CA GLY A 9 2.28 15.83 3.66
C GLY A 9 2.83 14.87 2.68
N THR A 10 4.08 14.83 2.44
CA THR A 10 4.62 13.92 1.48
C THR A 10 5.18 12.67 2.12
N SER A 11 5.29 12.67 3.42
CA SER A 11 5.81 11.53 4.17
C SER A 11 4.73 10.93 5.02
N GLN A 12 4.59 9.62 4.92
CA GLN A 12 3.72 8.86 5.80
C GLN A 12 4.56 7.75 6.40
N THR A 13 4.03 7.10 7.41
CA THR A 13 4.69 5.95 7.98
C THR A 13 3.73 4.78 8.06
N TYR A 14 4.30 3.59 7.99
CA TYR A 14 3.58 2.35 8.21
C TYR A 14 4.38 1.60 9.26
N HIS A 15 3.86 1.54 10.49
CA HIS A 15 4.62 1.02 11.63
C HIS A 15 5.96 1.75 11.71
N ASP A 16 7.08 1.02 11.59
CA ASP A 16 8.42 1.60 11.64
C ASP A 16 8.93 2.06 10.28
N ALA A 17 8.19 1.77 9.23
CA ALA A 17 8.67 2.04 7.88
C ALA A 17 8.22 3.42 7.43
N GLU A 18 9.06 4.06 6.65
CA GLU A 18 8.77 5.34 6.05
C GLU A 18 8.22 5.13 4.65
N VAL A 19 7.14 5.80 4.34
CA VAL A 19 6.50 5.70 3.02
C VAL A 19 6.80 6.97 2.24
N SER A 20 7.47 6.83 1.10
CA SER A 20 7.74 7.96 0.24
C SER A 20 6.90 7.85 -1.03
N THR A 21 5.87 8.68 -1.13
CA THR A 21 5.04 8.69 -2.33
C THR A 21 5.77 9.32 -3.51
N VAL A 22 6.73 10.21 -3.23
CA VAL A 22 7.51 10.84 -4.28
C VAL A 22 8.45 9.83 -4.93
N LYS A 23 9.13 9.03 -4.13
CA LYS A 23 10.05 8.01 -4.64
C LYS A 23 9.34 6.71 -5.01
N GLY A 24 8.14 6.51 -4.48
CA GLY A 24 7.45 5.25 -4.66
C GLY A 24 8.14 4.12 -3.90
N SER A 25 8.56 4.38 -2.66
CA SER A 25 9.34 3.41 -1.92
C SER A 25 8.93 3.33 -0.46
N LEU A 26 9.28 2.22 0.16
CA LEU A 26 9.14 1.99 1.59
C LEU A 26 10.53 1.73 2.17
N THR A 27 10.85 2.40 3.26
CA THR A 27 12.16 2.27 3.90
C THR A 27 11.99 1.93 5.37
N ARG A 28 12.69 0.93 5.82
CA ARG A 28 12.72 0.56 7.23
C ARG A 28 14.16 0.30 7.63
N GLY A 29 14.71 1.21 8.44
CA GLY A 29 16.13 1.10 8.81
C GLY A 29 16.99 1.19 7.57
N SER A 30 17.79 0.16 7.32
CA SER A 30 18.66 0.12 6.16
C SER A 30 18.03 -0.63 4.98
N SER A 31 16.78 -1.09 5.13
CA SER A 31 16.09 -1.83 4.07
C SER A 31 15.15 -0.92 3.31
N GLU A 32 15.13 -1.07 2.00
CA GLU A 32 14.24 -0.28 1.15
C GLU A 32 13.62 -1.18 0.10
N GLN A 33 12.34 -0.96 -0.16
CA GLN A 33 11.62 -1.65 -1.23
C GLN A 33 10.98 -0.61 -2.14
N ILE A 34 11.25 -0.73 -3.42
CA ILE A 34 10.66 0.16 -4.42
C ILE A 34 9.35 -0.45 -4.90
N LEU A 35 8.31 0.33 -4.88
CA LEU A 35 6.99 -0.11 -5.33
C LEU A 35 6.72 0.39 -6.74
N THR A 36 6.03 -0.42 -7.53
CA THR A 36 5.55 0.06 -8.82
C THR A 36 4.41 1.04 -8.57
N LYS A 37 4.00 1.75 -9.62
CA LYS A 37 2.88 2.68 -9.52
C LYS A 37 1.63 1.98 -9.00
N ASN A 38 1.31 0.81 -9.56
CA ASN A 38 0.14 0.05 -9.13
C ASN A 38 0.24 -0.37 -7.67
N GLU A 39 1.42 -0.86 -7.29
CA GLU A 39 1.63 -1.28 -5.90
C GLU A 39 1.49 -0.12 -4.93
N MET A 40 2.01 1.05 -5.31
CA MET A 40 1.91 2.22 -4.45
C MET A 40 0.47 2.68 -4.30
N ILE A 41 -0.29 2.70 -5.39
CA ILE A 41 -1.71 3.08 -5.34
C ILE A 41 -2.47 2.16 -4.40
N ILE A 42 -2.26 0.86 -4.54
CA ILE A 42 -2.91 -0.14 -3.69
C ILE A 42 -2.50 0.06 -2.24
N PHE A 43 -1.19 0.18 -2.00
CA PHE A 43 -0.68 0.33 -0.65
C PHE A 43 -1.21 1.60 0.01
N GLN A 44 -1.23 2.70 -0.73
CA GLN A 44 -1.69 3.97 -0.19
C GLN A 44 -3.15 3.88 0.26
N LEU A 45 -3.99 3.26 -0.56
CA LEU A 45 -5.40 3.11 -0.21
C LEU A 45 -5.58 2.22 1.01
N LEU A 46 -4.83 1.13 1.07
CA LEU A 46 -4.88 0.24 2.23
C LEU A 46 -4.38 0.94 3.49
N LEU A 47 -3.33 1.74 3.36
CA LEU A 47 -2.76 2.46 4.48
C LEU A 47 -3.72 3.53 5.01
N ASP A 48 -4.40 4.24 4.11
CA ASP A 48 -5.39 5.23 4.51
C ASP A 48 -6.53 4.61 5.31
N ARG A 49 -6.75 3.33 5.12
CA ARG A 49 -7.83 2.61 5.79
C ARG A 49 -7.27 1.41 6.57
N ILE A 50 -6.12 1.60 7.16
CA ILE A 50 -5.44 0.53 7.90
C ILE A 50 -6.37 -0.08 8.94
N GLY A 51 -6.39 -1.41 8.98
CA GLY A 51 -7.27 -2.14 9.91
C GLY A 51 -8.67 -2.36 9.39
N GLU A 52 -9.01 -1.76 8.24
CA GLU A 52 -10.34 -1.90 7.65
C GLU A 52 -10.26 -2.68 6.35
N ILE A 53 -11.39 -3.29 6.00
CA ILE A 53 -11.46 -4.03 4.74
C ILE A 53 -11.61 -3.04 3.59
N VAL A 54 -10.72 -3.16 2.61
CA VAL A 54 -10.82 -2.41 1.36
C VAL A 54 -11.23 -3.43 0.30
N THR A 55 -12.35 -3.18 -0.36
CA THR A 55 -12.89 -4.14 -1.32
C THR A 55 -12.07 -4.16 -2.61
N ARG A 56 -12.19 -5.25 -3.35
CA ARG A 56 -11.52 -5.35 -4.65
C ARG A 56 -11.99 -4.23 -5.57
N ASP A 57 -13.30 -3.93 -5.53
CA ASP A 57 -13.86 -2.86 -6.36
C ASP A 57 -13.24 -1.52 -6.04
N GLU A 58 -13.04 -1.23 -4.76
CA GLU A 58 -12.40 0.02 -4.35
C GLU A 58 -10.98 0.10 -4.87
N LEU A 59 -10.23 -1.00 -4.80
CA LEU A 59 -8.87 -1.03 -5.31
C LEU A 59 -8.84 -0.89 -6.83
N MET A 60 -9.74 -1.59 -7.52
CA MET A 60 -9.83 -1.49 -8.97
C MET A 60 -10.17 -0.07 -9.41
N THR A 61 -11.12 0.55 -8.71
CA THR A 61 -11.52 1.92 -9.00
C THR A 61 -10.35 2.88 -8.82
N ALA A 62 -9.59 2.71 -7.74
CA ALA A 62 -8.44 3.56 -7.49
C ALA A 62 -7.39 3.43 -8.60
N LEU A 63 -7.17 2.22 -9.10
CA LEU A 63 -6.23 2.01 -10.18
C LEU A 63 -6.74 2.65 -11.48
N TRP A 64 -8.02 2.48 -11.78
CA TRP A 64 -8.61 3.09 -12.97
C TRP A 64 -8.58 4.61 -12.90
N ASP A 65 -8.81 5.19 -11.73
CA ASP A 65 -8.74 6.65 -11.54
C ASP A 65 -7.34 7.19 -11.83
N ASN A 66 -6.34 6.33 -11.76
CA ASN A 66 -4.96 6.69 -12.05
C ASN A 66 -4.51 6.17 -13.42
N ASP A 67 -5.46 5.88 -14.29
CA ASP A 67 -5.23 5.41 -15.66
C ASP A 67 -4.55 4.05 -15.74
N GLU A 68 -4.69 3.25 -14.68
CA GLU A 68 -4.11 1.90 -14.66
C GLU A 68 -5.23 0.88 -14.85
N PHE A 69 -5.41 0.44 -16.08
CA PHE A 69 -6.50 -0.49 -16.40
C PHE A 69 -6.06 -1.92 -16.12
N VAL A 70 -6.48 -2.45 -15.00
CA VAL A 70 -6.13 -3.80 -14.58
C VAL A 70 -7.40 -4.63 -14.39
N ASN A 71 -7.27 -5.93 -14.58
CA ASN A 71 -8.37 -6.86 -14.30
C ASN A 71 -8.13 -7.49 -12.91
N ASP A 72 -9.07 -8.32 -12.47
CA ASP A 72 -8.98 -8.97 -11.16
C ASP A 72 -7.70 -9.78 -11.01
N ASN A 73 -7.28 -10.44 -12.07
CA ASN A 73 -6.07 -11.25 -12.02
C ASN A 73 -4.84 -10.37 -11.80
N ALA A 74 -4.78 -9.25 -12.51
CA ALA A 74 -3.67 -8.31 -12.35
C ALA A 74 -3.67 -7.71 -10.96
N LEU A 75 -4.85 -7.42 -10.41
CA LEU A 75 -4.93 -6.93 -9.04
C LEU A 75 -4.34 -7.95 -8.07
N SER A 76 -4.71 -9.21 -8.19
CA SER A 76 -4.19 -10.26 -7.32
C SER A 76 -2.67 -10.38 -7.41
N VAL A 77 -2.13 -10.27 -8.63
CA VAL A 77 -0.69 -10.32 -8.84
C VAL A 77 0.00 -9.15 -8.14
N ASN A 78 -0.56 -7.94 -8.27
CA ASN A 78 0.02 -6.76 -7.64
C ASN A 78 -0.04 -6.85 -6.11
N ILE A 79 -1.14 -7.36 -5.57
CA ILE A 79 -1.26 -7.59 -4.13
C ILE A 79 -0.20 -8.57 -3.66
N SER A 80 0.00 -9.65 -4.41
CA SER A 80 0.98 -10.66 -4.05
C SER A 80 2.40 -10.09 -4.04
N ARG A 81 2.73 -9.28 -5.04
CA ARG A 81 4.04 -8.64 -5.11
C ARG A 81 4.25 -7.65 -3.97
N LEU A 82 3.23 -6.87 -3.68
CA LEU A 82 3.28 -5.91 -2.58
C LEU A 82 3.49 -6.65 -1.25
N ARG A 83 2.75 -7.73 -1.06
CA ARG A 83 2.89 -8.54 0.15
C ARG A 83 4.32 -9.05 0.30
N GLY A 84 4.92 -9.51 -0.80
CA GLY A 84 6.30 -9.98 -0.78
C GLY A 84 7.28 -8.89 -0.40
N LYS A 85 7.08 -7.69 -0.91
CA LYS A 85 7.95 -6.56 -0.60
C LYS A 85 7.82 -6.16 0.87
N LEU A 86 6.61 -6.19 1.40
CA LEU A 86 6.39 -5.90 2.81
C LEU A 86 7.04 -6.97 3.68
N ALA A 87 7.00 -8.23 3.25
CA ALA A 87 7.66 -9.31 3.97
C ALA A 87 9.17 -9.07 4.05
N GLU A 88 9.77 -8.57 2.95
CA GLU A 88 11.19 -8.28 2.93
C GLU A 88 11.56 -7.17 3.90
N LEU A 89 10.62 -6.28 4.20
CA LEU A 89 10.84 -5.23 5.17
C LEU A 89 10.61 -5.69 6.62
N GLY A 90 10.14 -6.91 6.79
CA GLY A 90 9.88 -7.44 8.12
C GLY A 90 8.41 -7.49 8.50
N TYR A 91 7.52 -7.36 7.53
CA TYR A 91 6.08 -7.42 7.76
C TYR A 91 5.44 -8.55 6.94
N PRO A 92 5.72 -9.82 7.28
CA PRO A 92 5.26 -10.95 6.45
C PRO A 92 3.75 -11.12 6.40
N ASP A 93 3.03 -10.62 7.41
CA ASP A 93 1.59 -10.77 7.46
C ASP A 93 0.88 -9.43 7.34
N ALA A 94 1.49 -8.49 6.62
CA ALA A 94 0.97 -7.13 6.56
C ALA A 94 -0.39 -7.05 5.86
N ILE A 95 -0.57 -7.82 4.79
CA ILE A 95 -1.83 -7.79 4.05
C ILE A 95 -2.57 -9.10 4.24
N GLU A 96 -3.77 -9.00 4.77
CA GLU A 96 -4.62 -10.16 4.97
C GLU A 96 -5.69 -10.18 3.89
N THR A 97 -5.87 -11.35 3.26
CA THR A 97 -6.93 -11.54 2.29
C THR A 97 -8.20 -11.92 3.02
N ARG A 98 -9.25 -11.14 2.81
CA ARG A 98 -10.59 -11.45 3.34
C ARG A 98 -11.40 -12.04 2.21
N LYS A 99 -11.60 -13.34 2.26
CA LYS A 99 -12.28 -14.07 1.19
C LYS A 99 -13.63 -13.44 0.88
N LYS A 100 -13.85 -13.11 -0.38
CA LYS A 100 -15.10 -12.51 -0.88
C LYS A 100 -15.36 -11.10 -0.35
N GLN A 101 -14.43 -10.51 0.38
CA GLN A 101 -14.61 -9.18 0.93
C GLN A 101 -13.57 -8.18 0.42
N GLY A 102 -12.31 -8.57 0.44
CA GLY A 102 -11.26 -7.68 0.00
C GLY A 102 -9.96 -7.94 0.75
N TYR A 103 -9.28 -6.86 1.08
CA TYR A 103 -7.96 -6.95 1.72
C TYR A 103 -7.88 -5.99 2.90
N VAL A 104 -7.06 -6.36 3.87
CA VAL A 104 -6.85 -5.54 5.07
C VAL A 104 -5.35 -5.38 5.27
N LEU A 105 -4.92 -4.13 5.49
CA LEU A 105 -3.54 -3.85 5.88
C LEU A 105 -3.51 -3.77 7.41
N LYS A 106 -2.63 -4.54 8.01
CA LYS A 106 -2.56 -4.61 9.47
C LYS A 106 -1.54 -3.64 10.05
#